data_576fb8a5be435f9bf34f31b591029c0c
#
_entry.id   576fb8a5be435f9bf34f31b591029c0c
#
_cell.length_a   1.000
_cell.length_b   1.000
_cell.length_c   1.000
_cell.angle_alpha   90.00
_cell.angle_beta   90.00
_cell.angle_gamma   90.00
#
_symmetry.space_group_name_H-M   'P 1'
#
loop_
_entity.id
_entity.type
_entity.pdbx_description
1 polymer ?
#
loop_
_entity_poly.entity_id
_entity_poly.type
_entity_poly.pdbx_seq_one_letter_code
_entity_poly.pdbx_strand_id
1 'polypeptide(L)'
;HHGGDVNIDHQRTFEAVITSTRPMEYEKVSTIITFETPSGTEWIASSDPRRFIPNLFIEVSLDNVNSKIKGMECYEFEKRAYPHPRSPESLTILAQQRGIMVGREYAEAFCVVRSVL
;
A
#
# COMPACT_ATOMS: atom_id res chain seq x y z
N HIS A 1 6.44 -2.90 -2.42
CA HIS A 1 6.33 -1.48 -2.04
C HIS A 1 6.10 -0.58 -3.24
N HIS A 2 5.42 0.55 -3.04
CA HIS A 2 5.24 1.57 -4.07
C HIS A 2 6.52 2.40 -4.26
N GLY A 3 6.86 2.70 -5.52
CA GLY A 3 8.10 3.45 -5.84
C GLY A 3 8.10 4.92 -5.40
N GLY A 4 6.91 5.52 -5.20
CA GLY A 4 6.72 6.86 -4.67
C GLY A 4 6.48 6.85 -3.15
N ASP A 5 7.48 6.47 -2.39
CA ASP A 5 7.49 6.37 -0.93
C ASP A 5 8.67 7.17 -0.39
N VAL A 6 8.56 7.77 0.79
CA VAL A 6 9.68 8.52 1.40
C VAL A 6 10.77 7.59 1.93
N ASN A 7 10.46 6.31 2.19
CA ASN A 7 11.43 5.34 2.66
C ASN A 7 12.29 4.85 1.48
N ILE A 8 13.61 5.06 1.59
CA ILE A 8 14.56 4.70 0.55
C ILE A 8 14.61 3.18 0.28
N ASP A 9 14.44 2.36 1.31
CA ASP A 9 14.43 0.89 1.16
C ASP A 9 13.21 0.43 0.38
N HIS A 10 12.06 1.08 0.57
CA HIS A 10 10.85 0.82 -0.22
C HIS A 10 11.04 1.18 -1.69
N GLN A 11 11.66 2.32 -1.98
CA GLN A 11 12.00 2.74 -3.34
C GLN A 11 12.94 1.73 -4.02
N ARG A 12 14.00 1.32 -3.32
CA ARG A 12 14.95 0.33 -3.83
C ARG A 12 14.33 -1.04 -4.06
N THR A 13 13.44 -1.47 -3.15
CA THR A 13 12.68 -2.71 -3.33
C THR A 13 11.83 -2.65 -4.59
N PHE A 14 11.12 -1.56 -4.83
CA PHE A 14 10.35 -1.36 -6.05
C PHE A 14 11.24 -1.44 -7.29
N GLU A 15 12.34 -0.70 -7.34
CA GLU A 15 13.30 -0.71 -8.46
C GLU A 15 13.84 -2.12 -8.71
N ALA A 16 14.21 -2.85 -7.66
CA ALA A 16 14.72 -4.21 -7.77
C ALA A 16 13.68 -5.17 -8.35
N VAL A 17 12.42 -5.10 -7.88
CA VAL A 17 11.32 -5.92 -8.41
C VAL A 17 11.08 -5.62 -9.89
N ILE A 18 10.97 -4.35 -10.28
CA ILE A 18 10.75 -3.98 -11.68
C ILE A 18 11.91 -4.43 -12.56
N THR A 19 13.13 -4.34 -12.06
CA THR A 19 14.33 -4.76 -12.80
C THR A 19 14.38 -6.29 -12.97
N SER A 20 14.07 -7.04 -11.92
CA SER A 20 14.14 -8.51 -11.94
C SER A 20 13.01 -9.16 -12.73
N THR A 21 11.85 -8.49 -12.82
CA THR A 21 10.66 -9.00 -13.51
C THR A 21 10.43 -8.32 -14.86
N ARG A 22 11.50 -7.91 -15.56
CA ARG A 22 11.40 -7.36 -16.91
C ARG A 22 10.66 -8.33 -17.84
N PRO A 23 9.77 -7.83 -18.72
CA PRO A 23 8.96 -8.70 -19.58
C PRO A 23 9.82 -9.37 -20.66
N MET A 24 10.41 -10.50 -20.31
CA MET A 24 11.17 -11.36 -21.20
C MET A 24 10.31 -12.58 -21.56
N GLU A 25 10.64 -13.26 -22.65
CA GLU A 25 9.88 -14.39 -23.19
C GLU A 25 9.57 -15.50 -22.15
N TYR A 26 10.48 -15.70 -21.20
CA TYR A 26 10.36 -16.71 -20.16
C TYR A 26 9.91 -16.17 -18.79
N GLU A 27 9.56 -14.87 -18.69
CA GLU A 27 9.08 -14.28 -17.44
C GLU A 27 7.73 -14.86 -17.05
N LYS A 28 7.63 -15.33 -15.81
CA LYS A 28 6.42 -15.98 -15.28
C LYS A 28 5.55 -15.04 -14.43
N VAL A 29 6.09 -13.88 -14.02
CA VAL A 29 5.34 -12.91 -13.24
C VAL A 29 4.37 -12.18 -14.16
N SER A 30 3.11 -12.59 -14.11
CA SER A 30 2.04 -12.00 -14.93
C SER A 30 1.48 -10.71 -14.35
N THR A 31 1.50 -10.55 -13.01
CA THR A 31 0.90 -9.40 -12.35
C THR A 31 1.85 -8.82 -11.30
N ILE A 32 2.02 -7.51 -11.36
CA ILE A 32 2.75 -6.72 -10.36
C ILE A 32 1.80 -5.64 -9.86
N ILE A 33 1.57 -5.64 -8.56
CA ILE A 33 0.81 -4.60 -7.86
C ILE A 33 1.67 -3.97 -6.77
N THR A 34 1.43 -2.71 -6.48
CA THR A 34 2.05 -2.02 -5.34
C THR A 34 0.97 -1.62 -4.34
N PHE A 35 1.37 -1.56 -3.08
CA PHE A 35 0.52 -1.18 -1.96
C PHE A 35 0.99 0.11 -1.31
N GLU A 36 0.10 0.80 -0.64
CA GLU A 36 0.46 1.95 0.18
C GLU A 36 1.03 1.52 1.53
N THR A 37 2.01 2.27 2.00
CA THR A 37 2.66 2.02 3.29
C THR A 37 2.41 3.21 4.20
N PRO A 38 1.64 3.04 5.30
CA PRO A 38 1.40 4.11 6.28
C PRO A 38 2.71 4.69 6.82
N SER A 39 2.80 6.01 6.89
CA SER A 39 4.00 6.81 7.19
C SER A 39 5.10 6.73 6.11
N GLY A 40 4.72 6.41 4.90
CA GLY A 40 5.63 6.30 3.76
C GLY A 40 5.03 6.93 2.51
N THR A 41 4.04 6.31 1.93
CA THR A 41 3.44 6.75 0.65
C THR A 41 2.70 8.08 0.74
N GLU A 42 2.03 8.39 1.86
CA GLU A 42 1.32 9.67 2.05
C GLU A 42 2.25 10.85 2.35
N TRP A 43 3.48 10.59 2.75
CA TRP A 43 4.44 11.64 3.09
C TRP A 43 5.34 12.07 1.94
N ILE A 44 5.22 11.42 0.79
CA ILE A 44 5.90 11.91 -0.42
C ILE A 44 5.38 13.30 -0.79
N ALA A 45 6.22 14.14 -1.37
CA ALA A 45 5.81 15.47 -1.80
C ALA A 45 4.59 15.40 -2.73
N SER A 46 3.59 16.24 -2.49
CA SER A 46 2.33 16.23 -3.29
C SER A 46 2.57 16.52 -4.78
N SER A 47 3.70 17.17 -5.11
CA SER A 47 4.14 17.44 -6.47
C SER A 47 4.92 16.28 -7.10
N ASP A 48 5.27 15.22 -6.35
CA ASP A 48 5.98 14.07 -6.92
C ASP A 48 5.05 13.28 -7.85
N PRO A 49 5.43 13.08 -9.12
CA PRO A 49 4.59 12.34 -10.06
C PRO A 49 4.43 10.86 -9.71
N ARG A 50 5.28 10.32 -8.82
CA ARG A 50 5.24 8.93 -8.38
C ARG A 50 4.35 8.72 -7.16
N ARG A 51 3.63 9.73 -6.67
CA ARG A 51 2.72 9.60 -5.53
C ARG A 51 1.74 8.44 -5.74
N PHE A 52 1.31 7.83 -4.65
CA PHE A 52 0.37 6.70 -4.69
C PHE A 52 -1.02 7.16 -5.15
N ILE A 53 -1.43 6.70 -6.33
CA ILE A 53 -2.78 6.92 -6.87
C ILE A 53 -3.36 5.55 -7.17
N PRO A 54 -4.20 4.98 -6.29
CA PRO A 54 -4.68 3.63 -6.45
C PRO A 54 -5.65 3.49 -7.62
N ASN A 55 -5.60 2.33 -8.27
CA ASN A 55 -6.48 1.94 -9.39
C ASN A 55 -7.05 0.52 -9.23
N LEU A 56 -6.73 -0.16 -8.14
CA LEU A 56 -7.27 -1.45 -7.75
C LEU A 56 -7.70 -1.37 -6.28
N PHE A 57 -8.93 -1.79 -5.99
CA PHE A 57 -9.50 -1.79 -4.65
C PHE A 57 -10.02 -3.18 -4.32
N ILE A 58 -9.74 -3.63 -3.11
CA ILE A 58 -10.24 -4.91 -2.58
C ILE A 58 -11.12 -4.59 -1.38
N GLU A 59 -12.41 -4.91 -1.48
CA GLU A 59 -13.33 -4.80 -0.35
C GLU A 59 -12.88 -5.70 0.78
N VAL A 60 -12.86 -5.16 1.98
CA VAL A 60 -12.48 -5.89 3.20
C VAL A 60 -13.53 -5.68 4.29
N SER A 61 -13.58 -6.61 5.24
CA SER A 61 -14.44 -6.48 6.41
C SER A 61 -13.75 -5.74 7.56
N LEU A 62 -14.52 -5.30 8.55
CA LEU A 62 -13.97 -4.75 9.80
C LEU A 62 -13.04 -5.77 10.49
N ASP A 63 -13.32 -7.06 10.41
CA ASP A 63 -12.47 -8.10 10.98
C ASP A 63 -11.10 -8.19 10.27
N ASN A 64 -11.06 -7.95 8.97
CA ASN A 64 -9.79 -7.84 8.23
C ASN A 64 -8.99 -6.63 8.69
N VAL A 65 -9.65 -5.47 8.86
CA VAL A 65 -9.01 -4.25 9.39
C VAL A 65 -8.46 -4.50 10.79
N ASN A 66 -9.24 -5.11 11.68
CA ASN A 66 -8.81 -5.47 13.03
C ASN A 66 -7.62 -6.46 13.02
N SER A 67 -7.60 -7.40 12.08
CA SER A 67 -6.48 -8.32 11.93
C SER A 67 -5.20 -7.60 11.48
N LYS A 68 -5.31 -6.64 10.57
CA LYS A 68 -4.19 -5.76 10.18
C LYS A 68 -3.65 -4.95 11.37
N ILE A 69 -4.55 -4.38 12.17
CA ILE A 69 -4.17 -3.63 13.39
C ILE A 69 -3.43 -4.55 14.37
N LYS A 70 -3.96 -5.76 14.64
CA LYS A 70 -3.28 -6.74 15.49
C LYS A 70 -1.89 -7.12 14.94
N GLY A 71 -1.77 -7.28 13.63
CA GLY A 71 -0.49 -7.52 12.97
C GLY A 71 0.50 -6.37 13.21
N MET A 72 0.07 -5.12 13.07
CA MET A 72 0.91 -3.95 13.34
C MET A 72 1.35 -3.88 14.81
N GLU A 73 0.47 -4.20 15.75
CA GLU A 73 0.77 -4.22 17.19
C GLU A 73 1.86 -5.23 17.59
N CYS A 74 2.11 -6.26 16.76
CA CYS A 74 3.21 -7.19 16.97
C CYS A 74 4.59 -6.56 16.76
N TYR A 75 4.67 -5.44 16.05
CA TYR A 75 5.91 -4.69 15.80
C TYR A 75 6.08 -3.61 16.87
N GLU A 76 6.57 -3.98 18.02
CA GLU A 76 6.63 -3.10 19.20
C GLU A 76 7.32 -1.76 18.95
N PHE A 77 8.39 -1.74 18.14
CA PHE A 77 9.12 -0.51 17.82
C PHE A 77 8.50 0.29 16.67
N GLU A 78 7.52 -0.28 15.96
CA GLU A 78 6.87 0.34 14.80
C GLU A 78 5.50 0.91 15.12
N LYS A 79 4.82 0.39 16.13
CA LYS A 79 3.51 0.90 16.54
C LYS A 79 3.61 2.32 17.09
N ARG A 80 2.58 3.12 16.87
CA ARG A 80 2.50 4.53 17.28
C ARG A 80 1.09 4.88 17.72
N ALA A 81 0.99 5.88 18.58
CA ALA A 81 -0.30 6.44 18.99
C ALA A 81 -0.83 7.41 17.93
N TYR A 82 -2.15 7.56 17.90
CA TYR A 82 -2.81 8.59 17.08
C TYR A 82 -2.22 10.00 17.40
N PRO A 83 -2.03 10.86 16.40
CA PRO A 83 -2.50 10.78 15.00
C PRO A 83 -1.50 10.16 14.00
N HIS A 84 -0.53 9.40 14.46
CA HIS A 84 0.42 8.79 13.54
C HIS A 84 -0.27 7.81 12.57
N PRO A 85 0.12 7.75 11.28
CA PRO A 85 -0.52 6.88 10.27
C PRO A 85 -0.54 5.40 10.62
N ARG A 86 0.37 4.91 11.46
CA ARG A 86 0.43 3.52 11.92
C ARG A 86 -0.38 3.26 13.20
N SER A 87 -1.13 4.24 13.70
CA SER A 87 -2.02 4.01 14.84
C SER A 87 -3.22 3.15 14.44
N PRO A 88 -3.84 2.40 15.37
CA PRO A 88 -5.06 1.64 15.12
C PRO A 88 -6.18 2.48 14.50
N GLU A 89 -6.37 3.69 15.00
CA GLU A 89 -7.38 4.64 14.52
C GLU A 89 -7.10 5.07 13.09
N SER A 90 -5.84 5.40 12.78
CA SER A 90 -5.45 5.85 11.43
C SER A 90 -5.56 4.73 10.40
N LEU A 91 -5.23 3.48 10.78
CA LEU A 91 -5.41 2.32 9.89
C LEU A 91 -6.89 2.08 9.57
N THR A 92 -7.78 2.25 10.55
CA THR A 92 -9.23 2.17 10.34
C THR A 92 -9.72 3.28 9.42
N ILE A 93 -9.32 4.52 9.68
CA ILE A 93 -9.68 5.69 8.87
C ILE A 93 -9.20 5.51 7.42
N LEU A 94 -7.99 5.00 7.21
CA LEU A 94 -7.46 4.74 5.88
C LEU A 94 -8.31 3.71 5.12
N ALA A 95 -8.67 2.60 5.76
CA ALA A 95 -9.52 1.58 5.15
C ALA A 95 -10.92 2.13 4.80
N GLN A 96 -11.50 2.97 5.66
CA GLN A 96 -12.76 3.67 5.39
C GLN A 96 -12.62 4.65 4.22
N GLN A 97 -11.55 5.45 4.19
CA GLN A 97 -11.30 6.38 3.09
C GLN A 97 -11.20 5.66 1.75
N ARG A 98 -10.51 4.51 1.71
CA ARG A 98 -10.41 3.70 0.49
C ARG A 98 -11.75 3.06 0.11
N GLY A 99 -12.53 2.64 1.10
CA GLY A 99 -13.90 2.17 0.89
C GLY A 99 -14.80 3.22 0.27
N ILE A 100 -14.83 4.44 0.83
CA ILE A 100 -15.62 5.57 0.32
C ILE A 100 -15.32 5.86 -1.16
N MET A 101 -14.06 5.74 -1.59
CA MET A 101 -13.67 5.98 -2.98
C MET A 101 -14.39 5.04 -3.99
N VAL A 102 -14.84 3.89 -3.52
CA VAL A 102 -15.46 2.84 -4.37
C VAL A 102 -16.85 2.40 -3.88
N GLY A 103 -17.47 3.15 -2.96
CA GLY A 103 -18.80 2.87 -2.44
C GLY A 103 -18.85 1.60 -1.57
N ARG A 104 -17.83 1.38 -0.77
CA ARG A 104 -17.74 0.29 0.21
C ARG A 104 -17.49 0.84 1.61
N GLU A 105 -17.77 0.04 2.63
CA GLU A 105 -17.51 0.42 4.03
C GLU A 105 -16.01 0.47 4.31
N TYR A 106 -15.29 -0.55 3.88
CA TYR A 106 -13.83 -0.65 3.99
C TYR A 106 -13.23 -1.22 2.71
N ALA A 107 -12.04 -0.75 2.34
CA ALA A 107 -11.26 -1.33 1.26
C ALA A 107 -9.75 -1.19 1.53
N GLU A 108 -8.98 -2.08 0.93
CA GLU A 108 -7.54 -1.92 0.71
C GLU A 108 -7.31 -1.43 -0.72
N ALA A 109 -6.32 -0.58 -0.91
CA ALA A 109 -6.04 0.04 -2.20
C ALA A 109 -4.64 -0.32 -2.72
N PHE A 110 -4.55 -0.51 -4.02
CA PHE A 110 -3.34 -0.92 -4.72
C PHE A 110 -3.18 -0.16 -6.04
N CYS A 111 -1.94 -0.13 -6.55
CA CYS A 111 -1.68 0.29 -7.92
C CYS A 111 -1.26 -0.92 -8.75
N VAL A 112 -1.96 -1.19 -9.83
CA VAL A 112 -1.51 -2.16 -10.83
C VAL A 112 -0.41 -1.52 -11.64
N VAL A 113 0.79 -2.09 -11.57
CA VAL A 113 1.96 -1.68 -12.37
C VAL A 113 1.91 -2.36 -13.73
N ARG A 114 1.63 -3.66 -13.73
CA ARG A 114 1.48 -4.48 -14.93
C ARG A 114 0.59 -5.68 -14.62
N SER A 115 -0.29 -6.03 -15.55
CA SER A 115 -1.03 -7.28 -15.50
C SER A 115 -1.18 -7.82 -16.92
N VAL A 116 -0.81 -9.10 -17.10
CA VAL A 116 -0.99 -9.87 -18.34
C VAL A 116 -2.05 -10.94 -18.06
N LEU A 117 -3.19 -10.83 -18.72
CA LEU A 117 -4.34 -11.71 -18.57
C LEU A 117 -4.32 -12.83 -19.59
#